data_d4c23821befd38db2315e2a4879317a8
#
_entry.id   d4c23821befd38db2315e2a4879317a8
#
_cell.length_a   1.000
_cell.length_b   1.000
_cell.length_c   1.000
_cell.angle_alpha   90.00
_cell.angle_beta   90.00
_cell.angle_gamma   90.00
#
_symmetry.space_group_name_H-M   'P 1'
#
loop_
_entity.id
_entity.type
_entity.pdbx_description
1 polymer ?
#
loop_
_entity_poly.entity_id
_entity_poly.type
_entity_poly.pdbx_seq_one_letter_code
_entity_poly.pdbx_strand_id
1 'polypeptide(L)'
;AAQAWSRPDEQLQVSRFFALVDACVQRLPAKAAKVFSMKELLECEADEVCGLLAITKADYWQSMSRARKQLQLCLNEKGFEGRCL
;
A
#
# COMPACT_ATOMS: atom_id res chain seq x y z
N ALA A 1 -3.94 -28.19 0.93
CA ALA A 1 -3.82 -26.78 0.55
C ALA A 1 -5.18 -26.11 0.45
N ALA A 2 -6.17 -26.87 -0.01
CA ALA A 2 -7.52 -26.34 -0.15
C ALA A 2 -8.11 -25.90 1.19
N GLN A 3 -7.68 -26.52 2.24
CA GLN A 3 -8.22 -26.21 3.57
C GLN A 3 -7.88 -24.81 4.03
N ALA A 4 -6.77 -24.27 3.54
CA ALA A 4 -6.38 -22.91 3.88
C ALA A 4 -7.39 -21.90 3.36
N TRP A 5 -8.17 -22.31 2.38
CA TRP A 5 -9.15 -21.44 1.75
C TRP A 5 -10.54 -21.57 2.35
N SER A 6 -10.67 -22.44 3.33
CA SER A 6 -11.98 -22.80 3.84
C SER A 6 -12.54 -21.82 4.89
N ARG A 7 -11.84 -20.77 5.21
CA ARG A 7 -12.31 -19.78 6.17
C ARG A 7 -12.82 -18.53 5.46
N PRO A 8 -14.08 -18.54 5.08
CA PRO A 8 -14.63 -17.42 4.31
C PRO A 8 -14.60 -16.09 5.08
N ASP A 9 -14.72 -16.15 6.40
CA ASP A 9 -14.70 -14.93 7.21
C ASP A 9 -13.33 -14.25 7.15
N GLU A 10 -12.26 -15.03 7.27
CA GLU A 10 -10.91 -14.50 7.16
C GLU A 10 -10.64 -13.95 5.78
N GLN A 11 -11.04 -14.69 4.75
CA GLN A 11 -10.86 -14.24 3.40
C GLN A 11 -11.62 -12.95 3.13
N LEU A 12 -12.82 -12.85 3.66
CA LEU A 12 -13.63 -11.67 3.49
C LEU A 12 -12.98 -10.46 4.15
N GLN A 13 -12.43 -10.63 5.36
CA GLN A 13 -11.75 -9.54 6.05
C GLN A 13 -10.49 -9.11 5.31
N VAL A 14 -9.72 -10.05 4.80
CA VAL A 14 -8.53 -9.75 4.03
C VAL A 14 -8.90 -9.02 2.75
N SER A 15 -9.96 -9.47 2.06
CA SER A 15 -10.42 -8.81 0.85
C SER A 15 -10.88 -7.39 1.13
N ARG A 16 -11.57 -7.16 2.25
CA ARG A 16 -11.98 -5.81 2.63
C ARG A 16 -10.80 -4.92 2.91
N PHE A 17 -9.81 -5.46 3.61
CA PHE A 17 -8.60 -4.71 3.90
C PHE A 17 -7.91 -4.26 2.62
N PHE A 18 -7.71 -5.20 1.69
CA PHE A 18 -7.05 -4.87 0.43
C PHE A 18 -7.88 -3.90 -0.41
N ALA A 19 -9.19 -4.04 -0.39
CA ALA A 19 -10.06 -3.11 -1.10
C ALA A 19 -9.93 -1.70 -0.53
N LEU A 20 -9.87 -1.58 0.78
CA LEU A 20 -9.69 -0.28 1.44
C LEU A 20 -8.32 0.32 1.13
N VAL A 21 -7.29 -0.50 1.20
CA VAL A 21 -5.93 -0.05 0.87
C VAL A 21 -5.87 0.42 -0.58
N ASP A 22 -6.46 -0.34 -1.49
CA ASP A 22 -6.46 0.01 -2.89
C ASP A 22 -7.19 1.33 -3.14
N ALA A 23 -8.36 1.50 -2.52
CA ALA A 23 -9.11 2.75 -2.63
C ALA A 23 -8.30 3.93 -2.10
N CYS A 24 -7.58 3.73 -1.00
CA CYS A 24 -6.75 4.78 -0.43
C CYS A 24 -5.52 5.08 -1.29
N VAL A 25 -4.94 4.04 -1.88
CA VAL A 25 -3.80 4.22 -2.79
C VAL A 25 -4.22 5.07 -3.99
N GLN A 26 -5.44 4.86 -4.50
CA GLN A 26 -5.92 5.63 -5.63
C GLN A 26 -6.10 7.11 -5.31
N ARG A 27 -6.19 7.45 -4.04
CA ARG A 27 -6.29 8.85 -3.61
C ARG A 27 -4.93 9.51 -3.48
N LEU A 28 -3.86 8.75 -3.57
CA LEU A 28 -2.50 9.29 -3.47
C LEU A 28 -2.11 10.02 -4.76
N PRO A 29 -1.17 10.98 -4.66
CA PRO A 29 -0.57 11.53 -5.88
C PRO A 29 0.04 10.40 -6.71
N ALA A 30 0.02 10.56 -8.03
CA ALA A 30 0.44 9.50 -8.94
C ALA A 30 1.83 8.96 -8.62
N LYS A 31 2.76 9.83 -8.32
CA LYS A 31 4.13 9.44 -7.98
C LYS A 31 4.18 8.59 -6.71
N ALA A 32 3.52 9.06 -5.67
CA ALA A 32 3.50 8.34 -4.40
C ALA A 32 2.80 6.99 -4.54
N ALA A 33 1.71 6.95 -5.30
CA ALA A 33 0.99 5.71 -5.56
C ALA A 33 1.88 4.70 -6.28
N LYS A 34 2.61 5.14 -7.30
CA LYS A 34 3.52 4.26 -8.04
C LYS A 34 4.65 3.73 -7.15
N VAL A 35 5.28 4.61 -6.40
CA VAL A 35 6.38 4.23 -5.52
C VAL A 35 5.89 3.21 -4.50
N PHE A 36 4.77 3.50 -3.86
CA PHE A 36 4.20 2.62 -2.85
C PHE A 36 3.84 1.25 -3.44
N SER A 37 3.17 1.26 -4.59
CA SER A 37 2.74 0.02 -5.23
C SER A 37 3.93 -0.84 -5.63
N MET A 38 4.97 -0.24 -6.19
CA MET A 38 6.15 -1.00 -6.59
C MET A 38 6.88 -1.58 -5.39
N LYS A 39 6.95 -0.84 -4.31
CA LYS A 39 7.64 -1.32 -3.11
C LYS A 39 6.83 -2.38 -2.39
N GLU A 40 5.55 -2.12 -2.14
CA GLU A 40 4.74 -2.98 -1.28
C GLU A 40 4.05 -4.12 -2.02
N LEU A 41 3.61 -3.89 -3.24
CA LEU A 41 2.87 -4.90 -3.99
C LEU A 41 3.77 -5.73 -4.89
N LEU A 42 4.76 -5.10 -5.51
CA LEU A 42 5.68 -5.78 -6.41
C LEU A 42 6.98 -6.16 -5.73
N GLU A 43 7.16 -5.76 -4.48
CA GLU A 43 8.32 -6.08 -3.68
C GLU A 43 9.64 -5.65 -4.32
N CYS A 44 9.62 -4.55 -5.06
CA CYS A 44 10.81 -3.99 -5.67
C CYS A 44 11.72 -3.38 -4.60
N GLU A 45 13.02 -3.46 -4.85
CA GLU A 45 13.98 -2.77 -4.00
C GLU A 45 13.97 -1.27 -4.27
N ALA A 46 14.40 -0.48 -3.28
CA ALA A 46 14.44 0.97 -3.43
C ALA A 46 15.23 1.39 -4.68
N ASP A 47 16.37 0.75 -4.91
CA ASP A 47 17.19 1.07 -6.07
C ASP A 47 16.48 0.77 -7.38
N GLU A 48 15.73 -0.32 -7.43
CA GLU A 48 14.96 -0.67 -8.60
C GLU A 48 13.88 0.36 -8.88
N VAL A 49 13.17 0.76 -7.84
CA VAL A 49 12.11 1.76 -7.98
C VAL A 49 12.69 3.07 -8.49
N CYS A 50 13.80 3.51 -7.91
CA CYS A 50 14.46 4.74 -8.32
C CYS A 50 14.89 4.68 -9.78
N GLY A 51 15.44 3.53 -10.21
CA GLY A 51 15.87 3.36 -11.57
C GLY A 51 14.72 3.36 -12.56
N LEU A 52 13.65 2.64 -12.24
CA LEU A 52 12.50 2.52 -13.14
C LEU A 52 11.72 3.82 -13.27
N LEU A 53 11.62 4.58 -12.19
CA LEU A 53 10.87 5.83 -12.20
C LEU A 53 11.74 7.05 -12.43
N ALA A 54 13.05 6.86 -12.54
CA ALA A 54 14.01 7.95 -12.75
C ALA A 54 13.89 9.02 -11.64
N ILE A 55 13.86 8.56 -10.40
CA ILE A 55 13.79 9.44 -9.23
C ILE A 55 15.00 9.22 -8.34
N THR A 56 15.26 10.18 -7.46
CA THR A 56 16.34 10.06 -6.50
C THR A 56 15.91 9.24 -5.29
N LYS A 57 16.88 8.77 -4.52
CA LYS A 57 16.59 8.09 -3.26
C LYS A 57 15.83 9.00 -2.29
N ALA A 58 16.17 10.28 -2.27
CA ALA A 58 15.47 11.24 -1.43
C ALA A 58 14.00 11.33 -1.83
N ASP A 59 13.73 11.41 -3.12
CA ASP A 59 12.36 11.41 -3.64
C ASP A 59 11.63 10.14 -3.27
N TYR A 60 12.32 9.01 -3.39
CA TYR A 60 11.74 7.72 -3.06
C TYR A 60 11.28 7.69 -1.59
N TRP A 61 12.17 8.03 -0.67
CA TRP A 61 11.84 7.99 0.75
C TRP A 61 10.75 8.99 1.11
N GLN A 62 10.79 10.17 0.49
CA GLN A 62 9.77 11.18 0.72
C GLN A 62 8.41 10.70 0.24
N SER A 63 8.37 10.10 -0.95
CA SER A 63 7.14 9.56 -1.50
C SER A 63 6.58 8.43 -0.65
N MET A 64 7.44 7.53 -0.18
CA MET A 64 7.02 6.44 0.69
C MET A 64 6.45 6.94 2.01
N SER A 65 7.13 7.91 2.61
CA SER A 65 6.68 8.49 3.87
C SER A 65 5.33 9.16 3.71
N ARG A 66 5.16 9.93 2.63
CA ARG A 66 3.90 10.59 2.32
C ARG A 66 2.78 9.58 2.06
N ALA A 67 3.09 8.54 1.31
CA ALA A 67 2.11 7.51 0.99
C ALA A 67 1.62 6.82 2.26
N ARG A 68 2.54 6.42 3.12
CA ARG A 68 2.16 5.74 4.36
C ARG A 68 1.29 6.61 5.24
N LYS A 69 1.64 7.88 5.35
CA LYS A 69 0.89 8.81 6.17
C LYS A 69 -0.52 9.01 5.63
N GLN A 70 -0.63 9.22 4.33
CA GLN A 70 -1.93 9.40 3.68
C GLN A 70 -2.79 8.14 3.77
N LEU A 71 -2.17 6.98 3.59
CA LEU A 71 -2.89 5.72 3.72
C LEU A 71 -3.43 5.53 5.12
N GLN A 72 -2.62 5.83 6.12
CA GLN A 72 -3.07 5.69 7.50
C GLN A 72 -4.26 6.60 7.79
N LEU A 73 -4.19 7.85 7.35
CA LEU A 73 -5.29 8.78 7.53
C LEU A 73 -6.54 8.31 6.80
N CYS A 74 -6.36 7.83 5.57
CA CYS A 74 -7.47 7.34 4.77
C CYS A 74 -8.15 6.14 5.42
N LEU A 75 -7.36 5.19 5.90
CA LEU A 75 -7.89 4.00 6.56
C LEU A 75 -8.61 4.35 7.85
N ASN A 76 -8.10 5.32 8.59
CA ASN A 76 -8.76 5.79 9.80
C ASN A 76 -10.11 6.42 9.49
N GLU A 77 -10.19 7.20 8.42
CA GLU A 77 -11.45 7.79 7.98
C GLU A 77 -12.49 6.74 7.64
N LYS A 78 -12.04 5.61 7.10
CA LYS A 78 -12.94 4.52 6.73
C LYS A 78 -13.25 3.58 7.90
N GLY A 79 -12.85 3.98 9.10
CA GLY A 79 -13.15 3.21 10.30
C GLY A 79 -12.19 2.06 10.57
N PHE A 80 -11.12 1.96 9.81
CA PHE A 80 -10.11 0.94 10.04
C PHE A 80 -9.01 1.51 10.94
N GLU A 81 -8.78 0.87 12.07
CA GLU A 81 -7.70 1.31 12.95
C GLU A 81 -6.36 0.87 12.38
N GLY A 82 -5.49 1.84 12.14
CA GLY A 82 -4.22 1.57 11.49
C GLY A 82 -3.16 0.94 12.38
N ARG A 83 -3.54 0.22 13.40
CA ARG A 83 -2.58 -0.37 14.32
C ARG A 83 -1.71 -1.43 13.69
N CYS A 84 -2.22 -2.09 12.69
CA CYS A 84 -1.49 -3.16 12.03
C CYS A 84 -0.58 -2.65 10.93
N LEU A 85 -0.62 -1.36 10.69
CA LEU A 85 0.23 -0.75 9.70
C LEU A 85 1.50 -0.22 10.34
#